data_19468699f1d8567055040794b5b34faf
#
_entry.id   19468699f1d8567055040794b5b34faf
#
_cell.length_a   1.000
_cell.length_b   1.000
_cell.length_c   1.000
_cell.angle_alpha   90.00
_cell.angle_beta   90.00
_cell.angle_gamma   90.00
#
_symmetry.space_group_name_H-M   'P 1'
#
loop_
_entity.id
_entity.type
_entity.pdbx_description
1 polymer ?
#
loop_
_entity_poly.entity_id
_entity_poly.type
_entity_poly.pdbx_seq_one_letter_code
_entity_poly.pdbx_strand_id
1 'polypeptide(L)'
;MDVLDLFPRSILRGTLPDPLLQQLTALSESVLAHPESSPDASAKLAGQLRQQRELRPDQPGVQELSNNHLLPACDRWIRHVMDRQPPQGRGPWVPGRYRLQMIDLWLNCQTAGDYNPTHTHGGSFSGVIFLKVPLQITANSFDGQLCFHGPEDWHIQSFRTGMAHYVLPVPGEFYVFPAWQPHSVMPFRGDGERWSLAFNVVAAPGVPPTAMQQPAPQQQPLGNVSLSSHRPTAKGF
;
A
#
# COMPACT_ATOMS: atom_id res chain seq x y z
N MET A 1 -7.40 20.98 29.35
CA MET A 1 -7.82 19.58 28.99
C MET A 1 -7.53 19.40 27.51
N ASP A 2 -6.74 18.38 27.17
CA ASP A 2 -6.34 18.11 25.79
C ASP A 2 -6.97 16.79 25.34
N VAL A 3 -7.33 16.72 24.07
CA VAL A 3 -7.78 15.47 23.41
C VAL A 3 -6.62 14.92 22.62
N LEU A 4 -6.28 13.67 22.85
CA LEU A 4 -5.20 12.98 22.13
C LEU A 4 -5.82 11.93 21.21
N ASP A 5 -5.53 12.04 19.92
CA ASP A 5 -5.87 10.99 18.93
C ASP A 5 -4.76 9.95 18.94
N LEU A 6 -5.07 8.79 19.55
CA LEU A 6 -4.13 7.67 19.57
C LEU A 6 -4.41 6.73 18.39
N PHE A 7 -3.35 6.46 17.60
CA PHE A 7 -3.38 5.51 16.47
C PHE A 7 -4.42 5.83 15.38
N PRO A 8 -4.50 7.08 14.89
CA PRO A 8 -5.42 7.43 13.82
C PRO A 8 -5.09 6.63 12.55
N ARG A 9 -6.13 6.15 11.88
CA ARG A 9 -6.01 5.51 10.56
C ARG A 9 -6.12 6.58 9.48
N SER A 10 -5.08 6.72 8.68
CA SER A 10 -5.02 7.71 7.61
C SER A 10 -5.12 7.03 6.25
N ILE A 11 -5.97 7.56 5.38
CA ILE A 11 -6.13 7.16 3.98
C ILE A 11 -5.97 8.43 3.15
N LEU A 12 -5.15 8.38 2.11
CA LEU A 12 -4.98 9.50 1.19
C LEU A 12 -5.95 9.33 0.03
N ARG A 13 -6.65 10.39 -0.34
CA ARG A 13 -7.43 10.52 -1.57
C ARG A 13 -6.79 11.54 -2.50
N GLY A 14 -6.72 11.22 -3.78
CA GLY A 14 -6.29 12.11 -4.84
C GLY A 14 -7.14 11.95 -6.10
N THR A 15 -6.87 12.77 -7.11
CA THR A 15 -7.53 12.73 -8.41
C THR A 15 -6.48 12.79 -9.51
N LEU A 16 -6.61 11.94 -10.52
CA LEU A 16 -5.77 11.96 -11.71
C LEU A 16 -6.20 13.09 -12.65
N PRO A 17 -5.27 13.66 -13.44
CA PRO A 17 -5.62 14.53 -14.54
C PRO A 17 -6.42 13.77 -15.61
N ASP A 18 -7.39 14.42 -16.25
CA ASP A 18 -8.24 13.82 -17.27
C ASP A 18 -7.45 13.16 -18.42
N PRO A 19 -6.37 13.76 -18.97
CA PRO A 19 -5.58 13.11 -20.02
C PRO A 19 -5.00 11.76 -19.59
N LEU A 20 -4.49 11.66 -18.37
CA LEU A 20 -3.94 10.40 -17.84
C LEU A 20 -5.06 9.39 -17.57
N LEU A 21 -6.21 9.81 -17.04
CA LEU A 21 -7.37 8.95 -16.87
C LEU A 21 -7.82 8.35 -18.21
N GLN A 22 -7.92 9.18 -19.26
CA GLN A 22 -8.28 8.73 -20.60
C GLN A 22 -7.27 7.70 -21.16
N GLN A 23 -5.98 7.97 -21.00
CA GLN A 23 -4.92 7.08 -21.47
C GLN A 23 -4.96 5.71 -20.74
N LEU A 24 -5.14 5.70 -19.43
CA LEU A 24 -5.24 4.48 -18.63
C LEU A 24 -6.54 3.70 -18.94
N THR A 25 -7.61 4.41 -19.22
CA THR A 25 -8.89 3.79 -19.65
C THR A 25 -8.73 3.12 -21.00
N ALA A 26 -8.13 3.79 -21.99
CA ALA A 26 -7.86 3.23 -23.31
C ALA A 26 -6.90 2.01 -23.25
N LEU A 27 -5.86 2.07 -22.40
CA LEU A 27 -5.00 0.93 -22.14
C LEU A 27 -5.82 -0.24 -21.57
N SER A 28 -6.69 0.02 -20.61
CA SER A 28 -7.52 -1.00 -19.96
C SER A 28 -8.50 -1.63 -20.96
N GLU A 29 -9.11 -0.85 -21.85
CA GLU A 29 -9.95 -1.34 -22.95
C GLU A 29 -9.17 -2.30 -23.87
N SER A 30 -7.96 -1.92 -24.27
CA SER A 30 -7.09 -2.75 -25.10
C SER A 30 -6.73 -4.08 -24.42
N VAL A 31 -6.38 -4.03 -23.12
CA VAL A 31 -6.04 -5.24 -22.34
C VAL A 31 -7.25 -6.16 -22.16
N LEU A 32 -8.44 -5.62 -21.93
CA LEU A 32 -9.67 -6.42 -21.80
C LEU A 32 -10.14 -7.03 -23.14
N ALA A 33 -9.89 -6.33 -24.24
CA ALA A 33 -10.19 -6.85 -25.59
C ALA A 33 -9.20 -7.95 -26.01
N HIS A 34 -7.95 -7.90 -25.54
CA HIS A 34 -6.88 -8.83 -25.86
C HIS A 34 -6.24 -9.39 -24.57
N PRO A 35 -6.97 -10.19 -23.79
CA PRO A 35 -6.53 -10.62 -22.46
C PRO A 35 -5.25 -11.47 -22.49
N GLU A 36 -4.94 -12.10 -23.62
CA GLU A 36 -3.70 -12.84 -23.85
C GLU A 36 -2.44 -11.93 -23.86
N SER A 37 -2.61 -10.63 -24.04
CA SER A 37 -1.51 -9.64 -24.06
C SER A 37 -0.96 -9.30 -22.69
N SER A 38 -1.66 -9.68 -21.62
CA SER A 38 -1.29 -9.36 -20.23
C SER A 38 -1.47 -10.58 -19.32
N PRO A 39 -0.55 -10.85 -18.38
CA PRO A 39 -0.66 -11.97 -17.45
C PRO A 39 -1.96 -11.91 -16.64
N ASP A 40 -2.50 -13.09 -16.35
CA ASP A 40 -3.63 -13.23 -15.45
C ASP A 40 -3.17 -13.05 -14.00
N ALA A 41 -3.75 -12.07 -13.29
CA ALA A 41 -3.44 -11.77 -11.90
C ALA A 41 -4.42 -12.45 -10.91
N SER A 42 -5.40 -13.19 -11.37
CA SER A 42 -6.50 -13.75 -10.54
C SER A 42 -6.05 -14.84 -9.57
N ALA A 43 -4.86 -15.42 -9.73
CA ALA A 43 -4.35 -16.48 -8.85
C ALA A 43 -4.20 -16.05 -7.37
N LYS A 44 -4.12 -14.74 -7.12
CA LYS A 44 -4.01 -14.14 -5.77
C LYS A 44 -5.33 -13.56 -5.26
N LEU A 45 -6.40 -13.68 -6.02
CA LEU A 45 -7.69 -13.09 -5.71
C LEU A 45 -8.42 -13.95 -4.67
N ALA A 46 -8.84 -13.33 -3.57
CA ALA A 46 -9.66 -14.00 -2.56
C ALA A 46 -11.15 -14.03 -2.94
N GLY A 47 -11.60 -13.14 -3.83
CA GLY A 47 -12.98 -12.99 -4.26
C GLY A 47 -13.28 -13.56 -5.64
N GLN A 48 -14.24 -12.95 -6.30
CA GLN A 48 -14.66 -13.26 -7.66
C GLN A 48 -14.66 -11.99 -8.49
N LEU A 49 -13.89 -11.98 -9.58
CA LEU A 49 -13.86 -10.91 -10.58
C LEU A 49 -13.94 -11.54 -11.98
N ARG A 50 -14.60 -10.86 -12.90
CA ARG A 50 -14.67 -11.28 -14.28
C ARG A 50 -13.29 -11.43 -14.93
N GLN A 51 -12.43 -10.42 -14.73
CA GLN A 51 -11.04 -10.44 -15.22
C GLN A 51 -10.15 -9.63 -14.27
N GLN A 52 -8.93 -10.13 -14.10
CA GLN A 52 -7.84 -9.43 -13.41
C GLN A 52 -6.56 -9.59 -14.24
N ARG A 53 -5.93 -8.47 -14.68
CA ARG A 53 -4.79 -8.47 -15.59
C ARG A 53 -3.67 -7.60 -15.07
N GLU A 54 -2.44 -8.13 -15.09
CA GLU A 54 -1.25 -7.33 -14.72
C GLU A 54 -0.99 -6.25 -15.76
N LEU A 55 -0.58 -5.06 -15.31
CA LEU A 55 -0.11 -3.99 -16.16
C LEU A 55 1.40 -3.81 -15.97
N ARG A 56 2.12 -3.63 -17.09
CA ARG A 56 3.57 -3.49 -17.07
C ARG A 56 4.00 -2.03 -17.07
N PRO A 57 5.18 -1.71 -16.49
CA PRO A 57 5.70 -0.35 -16.42
C PRO A 57 5.93 0.32 -17.77
N ASP A 58 6.17 -0.47 -18.83
CA ASP A 58 6.43 0.01 -20.19
C ASP A 58 5.16 0.38 -20.98
N GLN A 59 3.98 0.08 -20.43
CA GLN A 59 2.70 0.41 -21.08
C GLN A 59 2.35 1.90 -20.96
N PRO A 60 1.57 2.44 -21.92
CA PRO A 60 1.21 3.85 -21.95
C PRO A 60 0.58 4.34 -20.64
N GLY A 61 1.06 5.47 -20.09
CA GLY A 61 0.54 6.11 -18.88
C GLY A 61 0.99 5.46 -17.56
N VAL A 62 1.48 4.20 -17.56
CA VAL A 62 1.83 3.48 -16.31
C VAL A 62 3.00 4.12 -15.60
N GLN A 63 4.05 4.51 -16.34
CA GLN A 63 5.22 5.16 -15.74
C GLN A 63 4.87 6.56 -15.20
N GLU A 64 4.06 7.32 -15.92
CA GLU A 64 3.56 8.62 -15.46
C GLU A 64 2.71 8.45 -14.21
N LEU A 65 1.75 7.51 -14.21
CA LEU A 65 0.93 7.19 -13.05
C LEU A 65 1.79 6.90 -11.82
N SER A 66 2.76 5.99 -11.97
CA SER A 66 3.65 5.60 -10.88
C SER A 66 4.46 6.79 -10.34
N ASN A 67 5.22 7.46 -11.22
CA ASN A 67 6.26 8.40 -10.81
C ASN A 67 5.70 9.76 -10.43
N ASN A 68 4.63 10.22 -11.08
CA ASN A 68 4.09 11.57 -10.89
C ASN A 68 2.89 11.61 -9.95
N HIS A 69 2.24 10.47 -9.68
CA HIS A 69 1.02 10.43 -8.86
C HIS A 69 1.13 9.49 -7.67
N LEU A 70 1.40 8.19 -7.86
CA LEU A 70 1.29 7.21 -6.78
C LEU A 70 2.45 7.25 -5.79
N LEU A 71 3.70 7.29 -6.27
CA LEU A 71 4.86 7.38 -5.37
C LEU A 71 4.88 8.70 -4.60
N PRO A 72 4.60 9.88 -5.21
CA PRO A 72 4.42 11.12 -4.47
C PRO A 72 3.28 11.10 -3.45
N ALA A 73 2.17 10.41 -3.76
CA ALA A 73 1.07 10.24 -2.80
C ALA A 73 1.49 9.40 -1.59
N CYS A 74 2.24 8.32 -1.80
CA CYS A 74 2.82 7.53 -0.70
C CYS A 74 3.78 8.36 0.15
N ASP A 75 4.66 9.16 -0.46
CA ASP A 75 5.55 10.08 0.26
C ASP A 75 4.76 11.09 1.10
N ARG A 76 3.72 11.70 0.53
CA ARG A 76 2.83 12.62 1.26
C ARG A 76 2.15 11.96 2.44
N TRP A 77 1.69 10.72 2.28
CA TRP A 77 1.08 9.95 3.36
C TRP A 77 2.08 9.69 4.49
N ILE A 78 3.31 9.26 4.17
CA ILE A 78 4.37 9.01 5.14
C ILE A 78 4.66 10.28 5.94
N ARG A 79 4.87 11.41 5.27
CA ARG A 79 5.12 12.71 5.93
C ARG A 79 3.97 13.08 6.86
N HIS A 80 2.74 12.96 6.41
CA HIS A 80 1.57 13.26 7.21
C HIS A 80 1.50 12.45 8.52
N VAL A 81 1.83 11.16 8.47
CA VAL A 81 1.83 10.30 9.65
C VAL A 81 3.02 10.58 10.54
N MET A 82 4.20 10.78 9.95
CA MET A 82 5.42 11.05 10.72
C MET A 82 5.36 12.40 11.46
N ASP A 83 4.75 13.41 10.87
CA ASP A 83 4.59 14.73 11.52
C ASP A 83 3.69 14.68 12.76
N ARG A 84 2.81 13.66 12.85
CA ARG A 84 1.92 13.43 13.99
C ARG A 84 2.52 12.50 15.06
N GLN A 85 3.60 11.81 14.75
CA GLN A 85 4.27 10.93 15.70
C GLN A 85 5.37 11.67 16.45
N PRO A 86 5.54 11.43 17.76
CA PRO A 86 6.68 11.94 18.50
C PRO A 86 7.98 11.38 17.90
N PRO A 87 9.09 12.13 17.94
CA PRO A 87 10.36 11.70 17.37
C PRO A 87 10.82 10.30 17.81
N GLN A 88 10.53 9.94 19.07
CA GLN A 88 10.87 8.64 19.65
C GLN A 88 10.11 7.47 19.02
N GLY A 89 8.94 7.72 18.46
CA GLY A 89 8.10 6.69 17.78
C GLY A 89 8.40 6.48 16.30
N ARG A 90 9.28 7.29 15.71
CA ARG A 90 9.51 7.28 14.26
C ARG A 90 10.39 6.12 13.77
N GLY A 91 11.12 5.46 14.68
CA GLY A 91 12.04 4.37 14.30
C GLY A 91 13.10 4.81 13.28
N PRO A 92 13.47 3.96 12.32
CA PRO A 92 14.45 4.28 11.28
C PRO A 92 13.89 5.16 10.16
N TRP A 93 12.60 5.51 10.22
CA TRP A 93 11.91 6.28 9.19
C TRP A 93 12.19 7.77 9.37
N VAL A 94 12.97 8.33 8.45
CA VAL A 94 13.25 9.78 8.40
C VAL A 94 12.70 10.30 7.09
N PRO A 95 11.89 11.40 7.09
CA PRO A 95 11.39 12.00 5.88
C PRO A 95 12.51 12.20 4.83
N GLY A 96 12.27 11.72 3.59
CA GLY A 96 13.24 11.78 2.50
C GLY A 96 14.38 10.77 2.56
N ARG A 97 14.44 9.88 3.57
CA ARG A 97 15.45 8.82 3.68
C ARG A 97 14.85 7.43 3.51
N TYR A 98 14.02 7.26 2.51
CA TYR A 98 13.45 5.96 2.10
C TYR A 98 13.32 5.92 0.58
N ARG A 99 13.25 4.71 0.05
CA ARG A 99 12.94 4.46 -1.37
C ARG A 99 11.53 3.92 -1.46
N LEU A 100 10.78 4.46 -2.40
CA LEU A 100 9.46 3.96 -2.77
C LEU A 100 9.56 3.26 -4.12
N GLN A 101 8.96 2.10 -4.23
CA GLN A 101 8.90 1.34 -5.47
C GLN A 101 7.53 0.71 -5.62
N MET A 102 6.85 0.97 -6.74
CA MET A 102 5.67 0.22 -7.14
C MET A 102 6.12 -1.18 -7.56
N ILE A 103 5.55 -2.20 -6.93
CA ILE A 103 5.91 -3.60 -7.17
C ILE A 103 4.85 -4.36 -7.96
N ASP A 104 3.60 -3.93 -7.86
CA ASP A 104 2.48 -4.53 -8.58
C ASP A 104 1.55 -3.42 -9.09
N LEU A 105 0.98 -3.64 -10.26
CA LEU A 105 -0.15 -2.88 -10.81
C LEU A 105 -1.03 -3.83 -11.63
N TRP A 106 -2.33 -3.84 -11.35
CA TRP A 106 -3.25 -4.70 -12.11
C TRP A 106 -4.60 -4.06 -12.32
N LEU A 107 -5.21 -4.40 -13.45
CA LEU A 107 -6.55 -4.01 -13.82
C LEU A 107 -7.56 -5.02 -13.26
N ASN A 108 -8.61 -4.52 -12.63
CA ASN A 108 -9.77 -5.28 -12.19
C ASN A 108 -10.99 -4.89 -13.05
N CYS A 109 -11.59 -5.87 -13.69
CA CYS A 109 -12.88 -5.74 -14.35
C CYS A 109 -13.92 -6.53 -13.55
N GLN A 110 -14.91 -5.82 -13.01
CA GLN A 110 -16.01 -6.39 -12.25
C GLN A 110 -17.32 -6.25 -13.01
N THR A 111 -18.15 -7.28 -12.96
CA THR A 111 -19.55 -7.30 -13.40
C THR A 111 -20.48 -7.50 -12.23
N ALA A 112 -21.81 -7.50 -12.47
CA ALA A 112 -22.81 -7.71 -11.42
C ALA A 112 -22.53 -9.01 -10.63
N GLY A 113 -22.56 -8.90 -9.32
CA GLY A 113 -22.30 -10.01 -8.39
C GLY A 113 -20.81 -10.24 -8.07
N ASP A 114 -19.88 -9.68 -8.85
CA ASP A 114 -18.45 -9.76 -8.53
C ASP A 114 -18.11 -8.96 -7.28
N TYR A 115 -17.22 -9.52 -6.47
CA TYR A 115 -16.83 -8.92 -5.19
C TYR A 115 -15.39 -9.27 -4.83
N ASN A 116 -14.81 -8.49 -3.93
CA ASN A 116 -13.57 -8.86 -3.26
C ASN A 116 -13.80 -8.80 -1.76
N PRO A 117 -13.70 -9.94 -1.02
CA PRO A 117 -13.96 -9.98 0.40
C PRO A 117 -12.92 -9.18 1.19
N THR A 118 -13.11 -9.03 2.48
CA THR A 118 -12.15 -8.35 3.35
C THR A 118 -10.79 -9.03 3.28
N HIS A 119 -9.78 -8.24 2.91
CA HIS A 119 -8.40 -8.70 2.74
C HIS A 119 -7.41 -7.57 3.04
N THR A 120 -6.13 -7.92 3.06
CA THR A 120 -4.98 -7.02 3.17
C THR A 120 -3.97 -7.40 2.09
N HIS A 121 -2.95 -6.58 1.90
CA HIS A 121 -1.89 -6.81 0.91
C HIS A 121 -0.52 -6.95 1.55
N GLY A 122 0.43 -7.51 0.79
CA GLY A 122 1.85 -7.38 1.06
C GLY A 122 2.38 -6.00 0.70
N GLY A 123 3.60 -5.68 1.15
CA GLY A 123 4.21 -4.38 0.91
C GLY A 123 3.96 -3.37 2.02
N SER A 124 4.14 -2.08 1.71
CA SER A 124 3.97 -0.98 2.67
C SER A 124 2.67 -0.22 2.41
N PHE A 125 2.33 -0.03 1.15
CA PHE A 125 1.11 0.63 0.71
C PHE A 125 0.40 -0.21 -0.32
N SER A 126 -0.90 -0.06 -0.34
CA SER A 126 -1.78 -0.49 -1.42
C SER A 126 -2.67 0.67 -1.84
N GLY A 127 -3.33 0.54 -2.99
CA GLY A 127 -4.28 1.54 -3.42
C GLY A 127 -5.12 1.09 -4.59
N VAL A 128 -6.07 1.95 -4.92
CA VAL A 128 -7.01 1.74 -6.02
C VAL A 128 -7.24 3.05 -6.77
N ILE A 129 -7.37 2.95 -8.09
CA ILE A 129 -7.78 4.04 -8.99
C ILE A 129 -9.06 3.59 -9.70
N PHE A 130 -10.09 4.41 -9.71
CA PHE A 130 -11.33 4.12 -10.44
C PHE A 130 -11.24 4.66 -11.86
N LEU A 131 -11.49 3.80 -12.85
CA LEU A 131 -11.46 4.16 -14.27
C LEU A 131 -12.86 4.28 -14.87
N LYS A 132 -13.70 3.29 -14.61
CA LYS A 132 -15.06 3.20 -15.15
C LYS A 132 -16.02 2.75 -14.06
N VAL A 133 -17.16 3.41 -13.96
CA VAL A 133 -18.16 3.13 -12.92
C VAL A 133 -19.54 3.13 -13.58
N PRO A 134 -20.31 2.03 -13.45
CA PRO A 134 -21.70 1.97 -13.93
C PRO A 134 -22.58 3.00 -13.23
N LEU A 135 -23.52 3.61 -13.96
CA LEU A 135 -24.39 4.68 -13.47
C LEU A 135 -25.30 4.27 -12.30
N GLN A 136 -25.61 2.98 -12.16
CA GLN A 136 -26.42 2.47 -11.05
C GLN A 136 -25.66 2.37 -9.72
N ILE A 137 -24.34 2.48 -9.75
CA ILE A 137 -23.54 2.59 -8.51
C ILE A 137 -23.66 4.02 -8.00
N THR A 138 -24.41 4.22 -6.93
CA THR A 138 -24.77 5.53 -6.39
C THR A 138 -24.59 5.58 -4.87
N ALA A 139 -24.72 6.75 -4.30
CA ALA A 139 -24.63 6.95 -2.84
C ALA A 139 -25.83 6.35 -2.07
N ASN A 140 -26.90 5.91 -2.76
CA ASN A 140 -28.11 5.39 -2.12
C ASN A 140 -28.00 3.92 -1.70
N SER A 141 -26.92 3.25 -2.06
CA SER A 141 -26.63 1.85 -1.67
C SER A 141 -25.14 1.67 -1.48
N PHE A 142 -24.72 0.54 -0.92
CA PHE A 142 -23.31 0.15 -0.83
C PHE A 142 -22.83 -0.62 -2.07
N ASP A 143 -23.67 -0.80 -3.07
CA ASP A 143 -23.35 -1.52 -4.30
C ASP A 143 -22.09 -0.94 -4.98
N GLY A 144 -21.13 -1.82 -5.27
CA GLY A 144 -19.89 -1.47 -5.96
C GLY A 144 -18.92 -0.58 -5.18
N GLN A 145 -19.20 -0.24 -3.94
CA GLN A 145 -18.34 0.62 -3.14
C GLN A 145 -17.13 -0.12 -2.59
N LEU A 146 -16.02 0.61 -2.45
CA LEU A 146 -14.86 0.19 -1.68
C LEU A 146 -15.18 0.44 -0.20
N CYS A 147 -14.91 -0.54 0.67
CA CYS A 147 -15.11 -0.42 2.09
C CYS A 147 -13.77 -0.60 2.83
N PHE A 148 -13.40 0.37 3.64
CA PHE A 148 -12.31 0.25 4.61
C PHE A 148 -12.88 -0.17 5.95
N HIS A 149 -12.31 -1.25 6.55
CA HIS A 149 -12.77 -1.79 7.81
C HIS A 149 -11.94 -1.25 8.97
N GLY A 150 -12.65 -0.84 10.03
CA GLY A 150 -12.07 -0.44 11.31
C GLY A 150 -11.63 -1.64 12.16
N PRO A 151 -11.11 -1.41 13.38
CA PRO A 151 -10.87 -2.47 14.33
C PRO A 151 -12.21 -3.13 14.70
N GLU A 152 -12.24 -4.45 14.72
CA GLU A 152 -13.36 -5.19 15.27
C GLU A 152 -13.39 -4.98 16.78
N ASP A 153 -14.49 -4.44 17.30
CA ASP A 153 -14.74 -4.38 18.73
C ASP A 153 -15.94 -5.28 19.03
N TRP A 154 -15.70 -6.33 19.78
CA TRP A 154 -16.71 -7.29 20.22
C TRP A 154 -17.61 -6.76 21.34
N HIS A 155 -17.22 -5.62 21.92
CA HIS A 155 -17.98 -5.04 23.02
C HIS A 155 -18.97 -4.01 22.51
N ILE A 156 -20.22 -4.13 22.97
CA ILE A 156 -21.26 -3.12 22.76
C ILE A 156 -20.89 -1.90 23.60
N GLN A 157 -20.38 -0.87 22.93
CA GLN A 157 -20.00 0.38 23.58
C GLN A 157 -20.81 1.55 23.02
N SER A 158 -21.15 2.48 23.88
CA SER A 158 -21.99 3.63 23.54
C SER A 158 -21.29 4.67 22.67
N PHE A 159 -19.95 4.73 22.68
CA PHE A 159 -19.14 5.72 21.97
C PHE A 159 -18.05 5.05 21.16
N ARG A 160 -18.42 4.39 20.07
CA ARG A 160 -17.45 3.82 19.15
C ARG A 160 -17.39 4.61 17.85
N THR A 161 -16.19 4.74 17.31
CA THR A 161 -15.99 5.23 15.94
C THR A 161 -16.57 4.23 14.94
N GLY A 162 -16.99 4.71 13.78
CA GLY A 162 -17.53 3.84 12.71
C GLY A 162 -16.56 2.71 12.37
N MET A 163 -17.08 1.50 12.24
CA MET A 163 -16.29 0.28 11.94
C MET A 163 -16.02 0.10 10.45
N ALA A 164 -16.71 0.86 9.59
CA ALA A 164 -16.58 0.78 8.15
C ALA A 164 -16.69 2.17 7.53
N HIS A 165 -15.83 2.45 6.57
CA HIS A 165 -15.88 3.65 5.76
C HIS A 165 -16.06 3.24 4.30
N TYR A 166 -17.23 3.58 3.76
CA TYR A 166 -17.59 3.27 2.38
C TYR A 166 -17.20 4.43 1.46
N VAL A 167 -16.60 4.08 0.34
CA VAL A 167 -16.17 5.02 -0.71
C VAL A 167 -16.98 4.76 -1.95
N LEU A 168 -17.79 5.75 -2.35
CA LEU A 168 -18.43 5.74 -3.65
C LEU A 168 -17.35 5.91 -4.73
N PRO A 169 -17.21 4.94 -5.68
CA PRO A 169 -16.20 5.07 -6.73
C PRO A 169 -16.55 6.23 -7.68
N VAL A 170 -15.55 7.07 -7.95
CA VAL A 170 -15.64 8.17 -8.92
C VAL A 170 -14.51 8.01 -9.92
N PRO A 171 -14.75 7.97 -11.24
CA PRO A 171 -13.68 7.88 -12.23
C PRO A 171 -12.64 8.98 -12.04
N GLY A 172 -11.36 8.61 -12.08
CA GLY A 172 -10.21 9.48 -11.85
C GLY A 172 -9.81 9.61 -10.37
N GLU A 173 -10.68 9.33 -9.41
CA GLU A 173 -10.26 9.30 -8.00
C GLU A 173 -9.38 8.08 -7.71
N PHE A 174 -8.37 8.30 -6.85
CA PHE A 174 -7.54 7.23 -6.34
C PHE A 174 -7.36 7.33 -4.83
N TYR A 175 -7.10 6.20 -4.21
CA TYR A 175 -6.89 6.06 -2.76
C TYR A 175 -5.59 5.33 -2.50
N VAL A 176 -4.80 5.83 -1.52
CA VAL A 176 -3.57 5.20 -1.02
C VAL A 176 -3.74 4.96 0.46
N PHE A 177 -3.43 3.75 0.89
CA PHE A 177 -3.57 3.32 2.26
C PHE A 177 -2.48 2.31 2.64
N PRO A 178 -2.18 2.13 3.95
CA PRO A 178 -1.24 1.10 4.38
C PRO A 178 -1.69 -0.27 3.93
N ALA A 179 -0.76 -1.11 3.46
CA ALA A 179 -1.06 -2.44 2.95
C ALA A 179 -1.79 -3.34 3.97
N TRP A 180 -1.56 -3.11 5.27
CA TRP A 180 -2.24 -3.81 6.36
C TRP A 180 -3.68 -3.34 6.62
N GLN A 181 -4.15 -2.24 5.99
CA GLN A 181 -5.52 -1.75 6.17
C GLN A 181 -6.52 -2.74 5.57
N PRO A 182 -7.39 -3.39 6.38
CA PRO A 182 -8.39 -4.30 5.85
C PRO A 182 -9.41 -3.52 5.01
N HIS A 183 -9.71 -4.06 3.84
CA HIS A 183 -10.69 -3.48 2.93
C HIS A 183 -11.38 -4.55 2.09
N SER A 184 -12.52 -4.20 1.52
CA SER A 184 -13.31 -5.06 0.64
C SER A 184 -13.93 -4.25 -0.49
N VAL A 185 -14.39 -4.93 -1.53
CA VAL A 185 -15.18 -4.34 -2.60
C VAL A 185 -16.53 -5.02 -2.63
N MET A 186 -17.57 -4.22 -2.47
CA MET A 186 -18.95 -4.69 -2.46
C MET A 186 -19.39 -5.09 -3.87
N PRO A 187 -20.19 -6.16 -4.00
CA PRO A 187 -20.81 -6.48 -5.28
C PRO A 187 -21.78 -5.37 -5.68
N PHE A 188 -22.12 -5.31 -6.96
CA PHE A 188 -23.18 -4.43 -7.45
C PHE A 188 -24.17 -5.20 -8.31
N ARG A 189 -25.34 -4.61 -8.56
CA ARG A 189 -26.42 -5.16 -9.38
C ARG A 189 -26.63 -4.33 -10.62
N GLY A 190 -27.16 -4.96 -11.68
CA GLY A 190 -27.44 -4.32 -12.95
C GLY A 190 -26.32 -4.50 -13.97
N ASP A 191 -26.48 -3.85 -15.11
CA ASP A 191 -25.59 -4.05 -16.26
C ASP A 191 -24.35 -3.17 -16.19
N GLY A 192 -23.35 -3.52 -16.99
CA GLY A 192 -22.11 -2.76 -17.15
C GLY A 192 -20.93 -3.33 -16.38
N GLU A 193 -19.83 -2.62 -16.46
CA GLU A 193 -18.56 -3.04 -15.88
C GLU A 193 -17.97 -1.90 -15.02
N ARG A 194 -17.47 -2.26 -13.86
CA ARG A 194 -16.67 -1.40 -12.99
C ARG A 194 -15.20 -1.75 -13.19
N TRP A 195 -14.41 -0.76 -13.65
CA TRP A 195 -12.97 -0.94 -13.84
C TRP A 195 -12.19 -0.14 -12.82
N SER A 196 -11.19 -0.79 -12.25
CA SER A 196 -10.25 -0.13 -11.37
C SER A 196 -8.84 -0.68 -11.57
N LEU A 197 -7.83 0.17 -11.37
CA LEU A 197 -6.46 -0.28 -11.19
C LEU A 197 -6.19 -0.43 -9.70
N ALA A 198 -5.55 -1.52 -9.31
CA ALA A 198 -5.03 -1.68 -7.97
C ALA A 198 -3.51 -1.82 -8.03
N PHE A 199 -2.82 -1.38 -6.98
CA PHE A 199 -1.35 -1.36 -6.95
C PHE A 199 -0.81 -1.62 -5.55
N ASN A 200 0.45 -2.08 -5.49
CA ASN A 200 1.21 -2.18 -4.26
C ASN A 200 2.54 -1.42 -4.37
N VAL A 201 2.94 -0.79 -3.27
CA VAL A 201 4.21 -0.07 -3.14
C VAL A 201 4.97 -0.57 -1.93
N VAL A 202 6.26 -0.77 -2.10
CA VAL A 202 7.20 -1.03 -1.01
C VAL A 202 7.94 0.26 -0.67
N ALA A 203 8.01 0.55 0.61
CA ALA A 203 8.88 1.57 1.16
C ALA A 203 10.01 0.89 1.92
N ALA A 204 11.24 1.18 1.55
CA ALA A 204 12.44 0.67 2.22
C ALA A 204 13.26 1.82 2.81
N PRO A 205 13.83 1.68 4.01
CA PRO A 205 14.76 2.68 4.54
C PRO A 205 15.88 2.95 3.54
N GLY A 206 16.17 4.21 3.29
CA GLY A 206 17.34 4.61 2.50
C GLY A 206 18.61 4.41 3.32
N VAL A 207 19.72 4.02 2.67
CA VAL A 207 21.02 3.95 3.33
C VAL A 207 21.46 5.38 3.68
N PRO A 208 21.83 5.67 4.94
CA PRO A 208 22.35 6.98 5.30
C PRO A 208 23.59 7.31 4.46
N PRO A 209 23.77 8.55 3.97
CA PRO A 209 24.95 8.95 3.20
C PRO A 209 26.27 8.68 3.90
N THR A 210 26.27 8.62 5.23
CA THR A 210 27.47 8.46 6.07
C THR A 210 28.00 7.02 6.13
N ALA A 211 27.21 6.02 5.73
CA ALA A 211 27.67 4.62 5.74
C ALA A 211 28.59 4.28 4.55
N MET A 212 28.70 5.18 3.55
CA MET A 212 29.56 4.95 2.38
C MET A 212 31.00 5.44 2.57
N GLN A 213 31.37 6.05 3.69
CA GLN A 213 32.70 6.67 3.88
C GLN A 213 33.45 6.24 5.14
N GLN A 214 33.08 5.20 5.83
CA GLN A 214 33.98 4.64 6.84
C GLN A 214 34.86 3.59 6.16
N PRO A 215 36.17 3.82 6.02
CA PRO A 215 37.12 2.77 5.67
C PRO A 215 37.02 1.68 6.76
N ALA A 216 37.11 0.44 6.34
CA ALA A 216 37.09 -0.70 7.26
C ALA A 216 38.07 -0.45 8.41
N PRO A 217 37.70 -0.76 9.68
CA PRO A 217 38.61 -0.59 10.79
C PRO A 217 39.88 -1.41 10.51
N GLN A 218 41.02 -0.72 10.44
CA GLN A 218 42.33 -1.38 10.35
C GLN A 218 42.44 -2.31 11.54
N GLN A 219 42.53 -3.61 11.30
CA GLN A 219 42.86 -4.58 12.32
C GLN A 219 44.27 -4.24 12.81
N GLN A 220 44.37 -3.75 14.03
CA GLN A 220 45.63 -3.66 14.73
C GLN A 220 46.14 -5.10 14.95
N PRO A 221 47.40 -5.37 14.65
CA PRO A 221 47.98 -6.70 14.94
C PRO A 221 47.92 -6.96 16.45
N LEU A 222 47.34 -8.11 16.80
CA LEU A 222 47.30 -8.60 18.17
C LEU A 222 48.74 -8.68 18.70
N GLY A 223 49.09 -7.79 19.64
CA GLY A 223 50.34 -7.87 20.36
C GLY A 223 50.46 -9.21 21.09
N ASN A 224 51.61 -9.83 20.95
CA ASN A 224 51.98 -11.08 21.64
C ASN A 224 51.76 -10.93 23.15
N VAL A 225 50.72 -11.56 23.68
CA VAL A 225 50.55 -11.73 25.12
C VAL A 225 51.41 -12.92 25.55
N SER A 226 52.54 -12.65 26.22
CA SER A 226 53.38 -13.64 26.87
C SER A 226 52.59 -14.28 28.03
N LEU A 227 52.28 -15.55 27.93
CA LEU A 227 51.69 -16.35 29.01
C LEU A 227 52.78 -16.66 30.05
N SER A 228 52.82 -15.92 31.16
CA SER A 228 53.57 -16.31 32.35
C SER A 228 52.78 -17.40 33.09
N SER A 229 53.38 -18.59 33.15
CA SER A 229 52.89 -19.74 33.89
C SER A 229 52.97 -19.49 35.42
N HIS A 230 51.82 -19.26 36.07
CA HIS A 230 51.75 -19.43 37.54
C HIS A 230 50.93 -20.68 37.86
N ARG A 231 51.61 -21.72 38.34
CA ARG A 231 51.02 -22.90 38.99
C ARG A 231 50.49 -22.51 40.36
N PRO A 232 49.28 -22.78 40.75
CA PRO A 232 48.86 -22.74 42.13
C PRO A 232 49.23 -24.08 42.82
N THR A 233 49.98 -24.01 43.90
CA THR A 233 50.22 -25.08 44.81
C THR A 233 48.97 -25.41 45.63
N ALA A 234 48.59 -26.67 45.64
CA ALA A 234 47.59 -27.23 46.54
C ALA A 234 48.08 -27.18 48.00
N LYS A 235 47.25 -26.65 48.87
CA LYS A 235 47.24 -26.97 50.29
C LYS A 235 45.82 -27.28 50.70
N GLY A 236 45.68 -28.51 51.25
CA GLY A 236 44.46 -29.03 51.76
C GLY A 236 43.98 -28.39 53.07
N PHE A 237 42.69 -28.53 53.27
CA PHE A 237 41.97 -29.08 54.43
C PHE A 237 40.52 -29.20 53.98
#